data_a7b347e05dc33df1f596afe208af6608
#
_entry.id   a7b347e05dc33df1f596afe208af6608
#
_cell.length_a   1.000
_cell.length_b   1.000
_cell.length_c   1.000
_cell.angle_alpha   90.00
_cell.angle_beta   90.00
_cell.angle_gamma   90.00
#
_symmetry.space_group_name_H-M   'P 1'
#
loop_
_entity.id
_entity.type
_entity.pdbx_description
1 polymer ?
#
loop_
_entity_poly.entity_id
_entity_poly.type
_entity_poly.pdbx_seq_one_letter_code
_entity_poly.pdbx_strand_id
1 'polypeptide(L)'
;MPIVLIVCAYVYFVRVLGPRLMKSKEPYDLRWPIRVYNILMSAVNYYMFHRTALLTNFGTRYFGCKQVGKTHEDNELVPIAYLYFATKIVELLDTVFFILRKKYSQASNLHVFHHGFIAICVWVYLKTAPGGSSVMFPFLNSGVHAIMYGYYFLATYKSLGKHLWWKKYLTLAQIVQFVMSMVHFSFKGLSSCEYPATLAIIGFIGNFVFLCLFVDFYRHAYMKRAPKKEEHLSGSTEEDQTNCREQAQKGLMSFRRRETVQH
;
A
#
# COMPACT_ATOMS: atom_id res chain seq x y z
N MET A 1 16.69 6.69 -19.89
CA MET A 1 16.32 6.81 -18.46
C MET A 1 15.97 5.43 -17.92
N PRO A 2 16.86 4.78 -17.17
CA PRO A 2 16.66 3.37 -16.75
C PRO A 2 15.40 3.16 -15.89
N ILE A 3 15.02 4.13 -15.03
CA ILE A 3 13.85 3.99 -14.18
C ILE A 3 12.53 3.84 -14.97
N VAL A 4 12.38 4.57 -16.06
CA VAL A 4 11.17 4.49 -16.90
C VAL A 4 11.06 3.09 -17.52
N LEU A 5 12.19 2.53 -18.00
CA LEU A 5 12.21 1.16 -18.53
C LEU A 5 11.85 0.12 -17.45
N ILE A 6 12.36 0.29 -16.23
CA ILE A 6 12.02 -0.59 -15.09
C ILE A 6 10.52 -0.53 -14.81
N VAL A 7 9.94 0.67 -14.75
CA VAL A 7 8.50 0.85 -14.47
C VAL A 7 7.65 0.32 -15.63
N CYS A 8 8.04 0.55 -16.88
CA CYS A 8 7.33 -0.03 -18.03
C CYS A 8 7.38 -1.56 -18.01
N ALA A 9 8.55 -2.16 -17.75
CA ALA A 9 8.69 -3.61 -17.60
C ALA A 9 7.85 -4.15 -16.45
N TYR A 10 7.83 -3.46 -15.31
CA TYR A 10 6.98 -3.78 -14.16
C TYR A 10 5.50 -3.77 -14.53
N VAL A 11 5.00 -2.70 -15.15
CA VAL A 11 3.59 -2.59 -15.53
C VAL A 11 3.22 -3.67 -16.55
N TYR A 12 4.07 -3.91 -17.54
CA TYR A 12 3.88 -4.98 -18.52
C TYR A 12 3.84 -6.36 -17.87
N PHE A 13 4.77 -6.64 -16.94
CA PHE A 13 4.77 -7.89 -16.20
C PHE A 13 3.47 -8.07 -15.41
N VAL A 14 3.10 -7.07 -14.62
CA VAL A 14 1.93 -7.15 -13.72
C VAL A 14 0.61 -7.28 -14.49
N ARG A 15 0.46 -6.57 -15.62
CA ARG A 15 -0.80 -6.50 -16.36
C ARG A 15 -0.94 -7.56 -17.45
N VAL A 16 0.17 -8.00 -18.04
CA VAL A 16 0.15 -8.84 -19.23
C VAL A 16 0.89 -10.16 -19.00
N LEU A 17 2.19 -10.08 -18.78
CA LEU A 17 3.05 -11.27 -18.79
C LEU A 17 2.78 -12.18 -17.59
N GLY A 18 2.75 -11.64 -16.39
CA GLY A 18 2.57 -12.41 -15.14
C GLY A 18 1.26 -13.19 -15.09
N PRO A 19 0.08 -12.56 -15.34
CA PRO A 19 -1.18 -13.28 -15.42
C PRO A 19 -1.19 -14.37 -16.50
N ARG A 20 -0.56 -14.12 -17.67
CA ARG A 20 -0.45 -15.14 -18.71
C ARG A 20 0.41 -16.33 -18.28
N LEU A 21 1.58 -16.07 -17.70
CA LEU A 21 2.48 -17.11 -17.19
C LEU A 21 1.86 -17.94 -16.06
N MET A 22 0.99 -17.32 -15.28
CA MET A 22 0.32 -17.97 -14.15
C MET A 22 -1.01 -18.65 -14.54
N LYS A 23 -1.48 -18.52 -15.79
CA LYS A 23 -2.80 -19.03 -16.20
C LYS A 23 -2.95 -20.53 -15.92
N SER A 24 -1.97 -21.32 -16.31
CA SER A 24 -1.95 -22.79 -16.19
C SER A 24 -1.20 -23.32 -14.97
N LYS A 25 -0.63 -22.43 -14.14
CA LYS A 25 0.15 -22.81 -12.95
C LYS A 25 -0.67 -22.70 -11.69
N GLU A 26 -0.37 -23.52 -10.67
CA GLU A 26 -0.92 -23.35 -9.33
C GLU A 26 -0.30 -22.13 -8.63
N PRO A 27 -1.02 -21.51 -7.66
CA PRO A 27 -0.47 -20.43 -6.85
C PRO A 27 0.80 -20.88 -6.12
N TYR A 28 1.90 -20.12 -6.24
CA TYR A 28 3.11 -20.43 -5.51
C TYR A 28 2.95 -20.20 -4.00
N ASP A 29 3.49 -21.10 -3.19
CA ASP A 29 3.60 -20.90 -1.75
C ASP A 29 4.84 -20.04 -1.44
N LEU A 30 4.62 -18.74 -1.31
CA LEU A 30 5.65 -17.75 -1.02
C LEU A 30 5.62 -17.26 0.44
N ARG A 31 5.06 -18.04 1.38
CA ARG A 31 4.95 -17.62 2.79
C ARG A 31 6.30 -17.26 3.39
N TRP A 32 7.31 -18.10 3.21
CA TRP A 32 8.66 -17.86 3.71
C TRP A 32 9.35 -16.66 3.03
N PRO A 33 9.48 -16.58 1.70
CA PRO A 33 10.03 -15.40 1.04
C PRO A 33 9.35 -14.08 1.46
N ILE A 34 8.02 -14.06 1.57
CA ILE A 34 7.27 -12.87 1.98
C ILE A 34 7.54 -12.50 3.44
N ARG A 35 7.72 -13.47 4.35
CA ARG A 35 8.10 -13.18 5.73
C ARG A 35 9.48 -12.52 5.82
N VAL A 36 10.48 -13.11 5.16
CA VAL A 36 11.83 -12.54 5.12
C VAL A 36 11.81 -11.16 4.50
N TYR A 37 11.14 -11.00 3.37
CA TYR A 37 10.97 -9.72 2.70
C TYR A 37 10.35 -8.66 3.62
N ASN A 38 9.22 -8.95 4.26
CA ASN A 38 8.51 -7.99 5.09
C ASN A 38 9.34 -7.57 6.33
N ILE A 39 10.04 -8.51 6.99
CA ILE A 39 10.87 -8.16 8.14
C ILE A 39 12.08 -7.30 7.73
N LEU A 40 12.71 -7.62 6.60
CA LEU A 40 13.81 -6.81 6.06
C LEU A 40 13.34 -5.42 5.66
N MET A 41 12.21 -5.31 4.95
CA MET A 41 11.64 -4.02 4.56
C MET A 41 11.22 -3.19 5.78
N SER A 42 10.65 -3.81 6.82
CA SER A 42 10.34 -3.14 8.08
C SER A 42 11.62 -2.60 8.75
N ALA A 43 12.66 -3.42 8.86
CA ALA A 43 13.92 -3.04 9.48
C ALA A 43 14.65 -1.91 8.73
N VAL A 44 14.72 -1.99 7.40
CA VAL A 44 15.37 -0.97 6.56
C VAL A 44 14.60 0.36 6.64
N ASN A 45 13.26 0.33 6.57
CA ASN A 45 12.44 1.53 6.70
C ASN A 45 12.57 2.14 8.12
N TYR A 46 12.59 1.31 9.18
CA TYR A 46 12.86 1.78 10.53
C TYR A 46 14.25 2.42 10.66
N TYR A 47 15.28 1.82 10.08
CA TYR A 47 16.63 2.41 10.06
C TYR A 47 16.64 3.78 9.40
N MET A 48 16.04 3.92 8.21
CA MET A 48 15.95 5.21 7.50
C MET A 48 15.18 6.24 8.32
N PHE A 49 14.04 5.86 8.90
CA PHE A 49 13.25 6.74 9.77
C PHE A 49 14.07 7.22 10.97
N HIS A 50 14.70 6.30 11.70
CA HIS A 50 15.47 6.61 12.90
C HIS A 50 16.68 7.52 12.58
N ARG A 51 17.46 7.18 11.55
CA ARG A 51 18.63 7.98 11.15
C ARG A 51 18.21 9.38 10.69
N THR A 52 17.15 9.47 9.89
CA THR A 52 16.63 10.78 9.44
C THR A 52 16.09 11.57 10.63
N ALA A 53 15.37 10.96 11.58
CA ALA A 53 14.91 11.63 12.78
C ALA A 53 16.06 12.29 13.56
N LEU A 54 17.16 11.56 13.78
CA LEU A 54 18.33 12.08 14.49
C LEU A 54 19.01 13.24 13.71
N LEU A 55 19.26 13.06 12.43
CA LEU A 55 19.96 14.04 11.61
C LEU A 55 19.14 15.33 11.40
N THR A 56 17.81 15.22 11.40
CA THR A 56 16.89 16.33 11.14
C THR A 56 16.28 16.92 12.42
N ASN A 57 16.66 16.41 13.60
CA ASN A 57 16.00 16.70 14.86
C ASN A 57 14.47 16.55 14.74
N PHE A 58 14.01 15.32 14.39
CA PHE A 58 12.63 14.98 14.11
C PHE A 58 11.95 15.88 13.06
N GLY A 59 12.70 16.26 12.02
CA GLY A 59 12.21 17.07 10.90
C GLY A 59 12.21 18.58 11.18
N THR A 60 12.38 19.03 12.42
CA THR A 60 12.30 20.46 12.78
C THR A 60 13.37 21.31 12.08
N ARG A 61 14.55 20.74 11.81
CA ARG A 61 15.65 21.41 11.12
C ARG A 61 15.26 21.93 9.73
N TYR A 62 14.32 21.27 9.03
CA TYR A 62 13.92 21.58 7.66
C TYR A 62 12.55 22.24 7.53
N PHE A 63 11.90 22.60 8.65
CA PHE A 63 10.70 23.43 8.61
C PHE A 63 10.98 24.88 8.15
N GLY A 64 12.20 25.41 8.40
CA GLY A 64 12.62 26.73 7.94
C GLY A 64 13.27 26.72 6.55
N CYS A 65 13.60 27.90 6.02
CA CYS A 65 14.36 28.09 4.78
C CYS A 65 15.87 27.89 5.01
N LYS A 66 16.30 26.67 5.24
CA LYS A 66 17.73 26.34 5.26
C LYS A 66 18.20 25.90 3.89
N GLN A 67 19.36 26.43 3.47
CA GLN A 67 20.01 26.03 2.22
C GLN A 67 20.41 24.55 2.25
N VAL A 68 20.13 23.85 1.16
CA VAL A 68 20.48 22.43 0.97
C VAL A 68 21.99 22.31 0.66
N GLY A 69 22.64 21.30 1.24
CA GLY A 69 23.96 20.86 0.77
C GLY A 69 25.18 21.56 1.37
N LYS A 70 25.04 22.32 2.47
CA LYS A 70 26.15 23.03 3.11
C LYS A 70 26.57 22.50 4.49
N THR A 71 25.84 21.50 5.03
CA THR A 71 26.15 20.96 6.36
C THR A 71 26.61 19.50 6.28
N HIS A 72 27.34 19.06 7.31
CA HIS A 72 27.74 17.66 7.44
C HIS A 72 26.51 16.72 7.43
N GLU A 73 25.44 17.12 8.11
CA GLU A 73 24.20 16.34 8.19
C GLU A 73 23.51 16.20 6.83
N ASP A 74 23.58 17.21 5.96
CA ASP A 74 23.04 17.11 4.61
C ASP A 74 23.78 16.02 3.80
N ASN A 75 25.10 15.91 3.97
CA ASN A 75 25.90 14.87 3.34
C ASN A 75 25.54 13.46 3.86
N GLU A 76 25.25 13.32 5.15
CA GLU A 76 24.77 12.06 5.76
C GLU A 76 23.35 11.66 5.29
N LEU A 77 22.53 12.61 4.87
CA LEU A 77 21.19 12.35 4.34
C LEU A 77 21.20 11.82 2.91
N VAL A 78 22.23 12.11 2.12
CA VAL A 78 22.33 11.66 0.72
C VAL A 78 22.33 10.12 0.60
N PRO A 79 23.17 9.35 1.34
CA PRO A 79 23.12 7.90 1.33
C PRO A 79 21.75 7.33 1.73
N ILE A 80 21.07 7.98 2.68
CA ILE A 80 19.72 7.58 3.10
C ILE A 80 18.70 7.81 1.96
N ALA A 81 18.84 8.90 1.20
CA ALA A 81 18.00 9.16 0.03
C ALA A 81 18.21 8.10 -1.08
N TYR A 82 19.45 7.65 -1.31
CA TYR A 82 19.74 6.54 -2.23
C TYR A 82 19.16 5.21 -1.73
N LEU A 83 19.28 4.92 -0.44
CA LEU A 83 18.68 3.73 0.17
C LEU A 83 17.16 3.77 0.04
N TYR A 84 16.54 4.93 0.29
CA TYR A 84 15.11 5.12 0.10
C TYR A 84 14.67 4.86 -1.35
N PHE A 85 15.41 5.37 -2.34
CA PHE A 85 15.15 5.05 -3.74
C PHE A 85 15.26 3.55 -4.01
N ALA A 86 16.30 2.89 -3.50
CA ALA A 86 16.46 1.44 -3.64
C ALA A 86 15.26 0.67 -3.06
N THR A 87 14.75 1.09 -1.89
CA THR A 87 13.54 0.45 -1.33
C THR A 87 12.33 0.60 -2.26
N LYS A 88 12.14 1.74 -2.95
CA LYS A 88 11.02 1.92 -3.89
C LYS A 88 11.12 1.00 -5.11
N ILE A 89 12.31 0.65 -5.53
CA ILE A 89 12.50 -0.38 -6.57
C ILE A 89 12.18 -1.78 -6.03
N VAL A 90 12.65 -2.09 -4.82
CA VAL A 90 12.38 -3.38 -4.16
C VAL A 90 10.88 -3.56 -3.86
N GLU A 91 10.17 -2.49 -3.52
CA GLU A 91 8.72 -2.50 -3.27
C GLU A 91 7.87 -2.90 -4.50
N LEU A 92 8.42 -2.83 -5.72
CA LEU A 92 7.75 -3.40 -6.90
C LEU A 92 7.53 -4.91 -6.78
N LEU A 93 8.34 -5.61 -5.98
CA LEU A 93 8.19 -7.05 -5.71
C LEU A 93 6.89 -7.39 -4.97
N ASP A 94 6.31 -6.46 -4.20
CA ASP A 94 5.01 -6.69 -3.54
C ASP A 94 3.96 -7.14 -4.56
N THR A 95 3.91 -6.44 -5.69
CA THR A 95 2.95 -6.75 -6.75
C THR A 95 3.31 -8.05 -7.48
N VAL A 96 4.61 -8.33 -7.65
CA VAL A 96 5.08 -9.61 -8.20
C VAL A 96 4.61 -10.77 -7.31
N PHE A 97 4.73 -10.64 -5.99
CA PHE A 97 4.22 -11.65 -5.05
C PHE A 97 2.71 -11.84 -5.15
N PHE A 98 1.93 -10.76 -5.35
CA PHE A 98 0.48 -10.90 -5.56
C PHE A 98 0.17 -11.68 -6.83
N ILE A 99 0.85 -11.41 -7.93
CA ILE A 99 0.65 -12.12 -9.21
C ILE A 99 1.01 -13.60 -9.07
N LEU A 100 2.19 -13.93 -8.51
CA LEU A 100 2.66 -15.31 -8.34
C LEU A 100 1.75 -16.12 -7.40
N ARG A 101 1.07 -15.47 -6.46
CA ARG A 101 0.09 -16.09 -5.56
C ARG A 101 -1.34 -16.04 -6.09
N LYS A 102 -1.55 -15.58 -7.32
CA LYS A 102 -2.89 -15.36 -7.95
C LYS A 102 -3.83 -14.46 -7.12
N LYS A 103 -3.28 -13.55 -6.32
CA LYS A 103 -4.04 -12.58 -5.53
C LYS A 103 -4.26 -11.28 -6.31
N TYR A 104 -4.84 -11.38 -7.48
CA TYR A 104 -5.00 -10.26 -8.43
C TYR A 104 -5.80 -9.09 -7.87
N SER A 105 -6.75 -9.33 -6.95
CA SER A 105 -7.49 -8.25 -6.27
C SER A 105 -6.61 -7.34 -5.42
N GLN A 106 -5.45 -7.82 -4.96
CA GLN A 106 -4.46 -7.02 -4.21
C GLN A 106 -3.58 -6.18 -5.15
N ALA A 107 -3.35 -6.63 -6.40
CA ALA A 107 -2.68 -5.87 -7.44
C ALA A 107 -3.64 -4.86 -8.11
N SER A 108 -4.34 -4.06 -7.31
CA SER A 108 -5.29 -3.06 -7.77
C SER A 108 -4.64 -1.98 -8.66
N ASN A 109 -5.47 -1.24 -9.41
CA ASN A 109 -4.98 -0.11 -10.22
C ASN A 109 -4.28 0.93 -9.37
N LEU A 110 -4.84 1.23 -8.19
CA LEU A 110 -4.24 2.15 -7.23
C LEU A 110 -2.84 1.67 -6.80
N HIS A 111 -2.70 0.39 -6.46
CA HIS A 111 -1.43 -0.18 -5.99
C HIS A 111 -0.35 -0.11 -7.09
N VAL A 112 -0.66 -0.56 -8.31
CA VAL A 112 0.28 -0.55 -9.45
C VAL A 112 0.69 0.87 -9.84
N PHE A 113 -0.29 1.79 -9.91
CA PHE A 113 -0.04 3.20 -10.20
C PHE A 113 0.84 3.84 -9.13
N HIS A 114 0.50 3.62 -7.85
CA HIS A 114 1.26 4.17 -6.73
C HIS A 114 2.73 3.76 -6.80
N HIS A 115 3.03 2.46 -6.88
CA HIS A 115 4.41 1.96 -6.89
C HIS A 115 5.20 2.47 -8.10
N GLY A 116 4.62 2.44 -9.30
CA GLY A 116 5.30 2.95 -10.51
C GLY A 116 5.54 4.45 -10.45
N PHE A 117 4.55 5.23 -10.05
CA PHE A 117 4.63 6.68 -9.97
C PHE A 117 5.64 7.14 -8.92
N ILE A 118 5.59 6.57 -7.71
CA ILE A 118 6.51 6.92 -6.63
C ILE A 118 7.96 6.59 -6.99
N ALA A 119 8.23 5.46 -7.64
CA ALA A 119 9.58 5.11 -8.07
C ALA A 119 10.18 6.18 -9.03
N ILE A 120 9.37 6.69 -9.97
CA ILE A 120 9.78 7.78 -10.88
C ILE A 120 9.98 9.08 -10.12
N CYS A 121 9.03 9.47 -9.27
CA CYS A 121 9.12 10.70 -8.49
C CYS A 121 10.36 10.72 -7.59
N VAL A 122 10.59 9.65 -6.84
CA VAL A 122 11.77 9.56 -5.94
C VAL A 122 13.07 9.62 -6.74
N TRP A 123 13.12 9.02 -7.93
CA TRP A 123 14.27 9.15 -8.80
C TRP A 123 14.50 10.61 -9.25
N VAL A 124 13.44 11.35 -9.60
CA VAL A 124 13.54 12.78 -9.97
C VAL A 124 14.08 13.57 -8.79
N TYR A 125 13.51 13.41 -7.58
CA TYR A 125 14.00 14.09 -6.37
C TYR A 125 15.47 13.75 -6.07
N LEU A 126 15.85 12.49 -6.19
CA LEU A 126 17.23 12.05 -5.97
C LEU A 126 18.22 12.69 -6.93
N LYS A 127 17.81 12.98 -8.18
CA LYS A 127 18.67 13.62 -9.20
C LYS A 127 18.74 15.13 -9.09
N THR A 128 17.72 15.76 -8.54
CA THR A 128 17.59 17.22 -8.53
C THR A 128 17.88 17.85 -7.17
N ALA A 129 17.48 17.20 -6.08
CA ALA A 129 17.64 17.71 -4.73
C ALA A 129 17.77 16.58 -3.69
N PRO A 130 18.86 15.79 -3.74
CA PRO A 130 19.08 14.72 -2.76
C PRO A 130 19.42 15.34 -1.39
N GLY A 131 18.63 15.02 -0.37
CA GLY A 131 18.84 15.56 0.98
C GLY A 131 18.05 16.84 1.26
N GLY A 132 18.44 17.58 2.28
CA GLY A 132 17.79 18.83 2.71
C GLY A 132 16.28 18.68 2.95
N SER A 133 15.51 19.67 2.49
CA SER A 133 14.06 19.68 2.65
C SER A 133 13.33 18.54 1.93
N SER A 134 13.95 17.90 0.93
CA SER A 134 13.36 16.76 0.22
C SER A 134 13.25 15.50 1.07
N VAL A 135 13.99 15.40 2.18
CA VAL A 135 13.96 14.21 3.06
C VAL A 135 12.72 14.13 3.95
N MET A 136 11.93 15.19 4.05
CA MET A 136 10.74 15.18 4.91
C MET A 136 9.73 14.12 4.46
N PHE A 137 9.49 13.99 3.15
CA PHE A 137 8.60 12.94 2.64
C PHE A 137 9.16 11.53 2.89
N PRO A 138 10.42 11.20 2.50
CA PRO A 138 11.06 9.94 2.88
C PRO A 138 11.02 9.66 4.38
N PHE A 139 11.24 10.65 5.23
CA PHE A 139 11.19 10.51 6.68
C PHE A 139 9.82 10.01 7.16
N LEU A 140 8.74 10.72 6.81
CA LEU A 140 7.39 10.34 7.19
C LEU A 140 6.99 8.99 6.59
N ASN A 141 7.31 8.78 5.31
CA ASN A 141 6.96 7.56 4.60
C ASN A 141 7.69 6.33 5.15
N SER A 142 8.97 6.44 5.48
CA SER A 142 9.72 5.33 6.08
C SER A 142 9.16 4.94 7.44
N GLY A 143 8.73 5.89 8.28
CA GLY A 143 8.08 5.59 9.55
C GLY A 143 6.79 4.80 9.37
N VAL A 144 5.92 5.23 8.46
CA VAL A 144 4.67 4.53 8.14
C VAL A 144 4.94 3.15 7.50
N HIS A 145 5.93 3.07 6.59
CA HIS A 145 6.29 1.80 5.93
C HIS A 145 6.92 0.79 6.89
N ALA A 146 7.70 1.23 7.87
CA ALA A 146 8.23 0.34 8.91
C ALA A 146 7.10 -0.39 9.64
N ILE A 147 6.07 0.36 10.07
CA ILE A 147 4.88 -0.20 10.74
C ILE A 147 4.06 -1.07 9.76
N MET A 148 3.90 -0.63 8.51
CA MET A 148 3.12 -1.32 7.49
C MET A 148 3.72 -2.70 7.15
N TYR A 149 5.03 -2.78 6.91
CA TYR A 149 5.69 -4.05 6.64
C TYR A 149 5.75 -4.95 7.87
N GLY A 150 5.88 -4.37 9.07
CA GLY A 150 5.70 -5.09 10.33
C GLY A 150 4.31 -5.71 10.44
N TYR A 151 3.26 -4.95 10.10
CA TYR A 151 1.90 -5.45 9.99
C TYR A 151 1.78 -6.60 8.98
N TYR A 152 2.38 -6.46 7.79
CA TYR A 152 2.33 -7.50 6.76
C TYR A 152 3.07 -8.77 7.19
N PHE A 153 4.19 -8.64 7.91
CA PHE A 153 4.88 -9.77 8.52
C PHE A 153 3.96 -10.52 9.48
N LEU A 154 3.33 -9.82 10.44
CA LEU A 154 2.40 -10.42 11.40
C LEU A 154 1.19 -11.06 10.71
N ALA A 155 0.67 -10.45 9.65
CA ALA A 155 -0.46 -10.95 8.87
C ALA A 155 -0.17 -12.27 8.11
N THR A 156 1.09 -12.68 8.01
CA THR A 156 1.43 -14.01 7.46
C THR A 156 1.11 -15.16 8.42
N TYR A 157 0.88 -14.86 9.70
CA TYR A 157 0.54 -15.85 10.73
C TYR A 157 -0.98 -15.84 10.96
N LYS A 158 -1.64 -16.95 10.61
CA LYS A 158 -3.11 -17.08 10.76
C LYS A 158 -3.58 -16.91 12.22
N SER A 159 -2.77 -17.36 13.18
CA SER A 159 -3.06 -17.25 14.62
C SER A 159 -3.16 -15.81 15.11
N LEU A 160 -2.44 -14.87 14.47
CA LEU A 160 -2.42 -13.45 14.84
C LEU A 160 -3.54 -12.64 14.19
N GLY A 161 -4.29 -13.20 13.26
CA GLY A 161 -5.34 -12.48 12.50
C GLY A 161 -6.36 -11.74 13.38
N LYS A 162 -6.73 -12.33 14.53
CA LYS A 162 -7.67 -11.72 15.50
C LYS A 162 -7.10 -10.45 16.17
N HIS A 163 -5.78 -10.32 16.26
CA HIS A 163 -5.09 -9.19 16.91
C HIS A 163 -4.75 -8.06 15.93
N LEU A 164 -5.04 -8.24 14.65
CA LEU A 164 -4.72 -7.27 13.59
C LEU A 164 -5.88 -6.31 13.26
N TRP A 165 -6.75 -6.04 14.26
CA TRP A 165 -7.90 -5.14 14.14
C TRP A 165 -7.51 -3.68 13.81
N TRP A 166 -6.27 -3.30 14.11
CA TRP A 166 -5.76 -1.94 13.95
C TRP A 166 -5.38 -1.55 12.50
N LYS A 167 -5.64 -2.42 11.49
CA LYS A 167 -5.41 -2.15 10.08
C LYS A 167 -5.97 -0.80 9.60
N LYS A 168 -7.16 -0.41 10.09
CA LYS A 168 -7.79 0.87 9.75
C LYS A 168 -6.96 2.07 10.20
N TYR A 169 -6.28 1.99 11.34
CA TYR A 169 -5.43 3.06 11.84
C TYR A 169 -4.13 3.19 11.06
N LEU A 170 -3.63 2.08 10.49
CA LEU A 170 -2.50 2.12 9.57
C LEU A 170 -2.86 2.92 8.31
N THR A 171 -4.04 2.68 7.73
CA THR A 171 -4.51 3.48 6.59
C THR A 171 -4.73 4.95 6.97
N LEU A 172 -5.21 5.22 8.19
CA LEU A 172 -5.34 6.59 8.69
C LEU A 172 -3.96 7.27 8.83
N ALA A 173 -2.95 6.56 9.33
CA ALA A 173 -1.58 7.06 9.41
C ALA A 173 -1.01 7.43 8.02
N GLN A 174 -1.32 6.63 6.99
CA GLN A 174 -0.96 6.94 5.60
C GLN A 174 -1.65 8.22 5.10
N ILE A 175 -2.93 8.42 5.42
CA ILE A 175 -3.67 9.64 5.07
C ILE A 175 -3.06 10.85 5.78
N VAL A 176 -2.77 10.75 7.08
CA VAL A 176 -2.12 11.82 7.87
C VAL A 176 -0.74 12.16 7.27
N GLN A 177 0.04 11.16 6.87
CA GLN A 177 1.32 11.35 6.19
C GLN A 177 1.17 12.21 4.92
N PHE A 178 0.17 11.95 4.07
CA PHE A 178 -0.05 12.76 2.86
C PHE A 178 -0.40 14.20 3.20
N VAL A 179 -1.25 14.43 4.21
CA VAL A 179 -1.61 15.79 4.67
C VAL A 179 -0.37 16.53 5.18
N MET A 180 0.45 15.90 6.03
CA MET A 180 1.68 16.51 6.56
C MET A 180 2.67 16.84 5.43
N SER A 181 2.81 15.94 4.45
CA SER A 181 3.66 16.16 3.28
C SER A 181 3.16 17.32 2.41
N MET A 182 1.84 17.43 2.21
CA MET A 182 1.24 18.57 1.48
C MET A 182 1.49 19.90 2.19
N VAL A 183 1.32 19.96 3.50
CA VAL A 183 1.63 21.17 4.30
C VAL A 183 3.10 21.55 4.12
N HIS A 184 4.01 20.58 4.19
CA HIS A 184 5.43 20.82 3.98
C HIS A 184 5.73 21.38 2.58
N PHE A 185 5.21 20.77 1.52
CA PHE A 185 5.44 21.24 0.15
C PHE A 185 4.77 22.59 -0.14
N SER A 186 3.59 22.86 0.42
CA SER A 186 2.94 24.18 0.34
C SER A 186 3.82 25.26 0.96
N PHE A 187 4.32 24.99 2.16
CA PHE A 187 5.21 25.94 2.85
C PHE A 187 6.45 26.21 2.02
N LYS A 188 7.08 25.19 1.41
CA LYS A 188 8.27 25.35 0.55
C LYS A 188 7.98 26.07 -0.76
N GLY A 189 6.81 25.85 -1.35
CA GLY A 189 6.40 26.53 -2.59
C GLY A 189 6.05 28.01 -2.41
N LEU A 190 5.51 28.37 -1.24
CA LEU A 190 5.09 29.75 -0.91
C LEU A 190 6.18 30.59 -0.25
N SER A 191 7.20 29.96 0.36
CA SER A 191 8.29 30.64 1.00
C SER A 191 9.35 31.04 -0.04
N SER A 192 10.04 32.16 0.15
CA SER A 192 11.21 32.59 -0.63
C SER A 192 12.44 31.71 -0.36
N CYS A 193 12.25 30.42 -0.17
CA CYS A 193 13.30 29.44 0.06
C CYS A 193 13.99 29.05 -1.25
N GLU A 194 15.29 28.75 -1.20
CA GLU A 194 16.06 28.20 -2.34
C GLU A 194 15.65 26.74 -2.67
N TYR A 195 14.40 26.37 -2.45
CA TYR A 195 13.88 25.06 -2.83
C TYR A 195 13.21 25.15 -4.22
N PRO A 196 13.52 24.24 -5.16
CA PRO A 196 12.95 24.32 -6.51
C PRO A 196 11.43 24.28 -6.48
N ALA A 197 10.77 25.35 -6.91
CA ALA A 197 9.30 25.47 -6.90
C ALA A 197 8.63 24.33 -7.68
N THR A 198 9.22 23.88 -8.79
CA THR A 198 8.78 22.72 -9.56
C THR A 198 8.69 21.45 -8.72
N LEU A 199 9.67 21.18 -7.86
CA LEU A 199 9.63 20.02 -6.96
C LEU A 199 8.57 20.17 -5.89
N ALA A 200 8.39 21.38 -5.33
CA ALA A 200 7.31 21.65 -4.38
C ALA A 200 5.93 21.39 -5.01
N ILE A 201 5.70 21.86 -6.24
CA ILE A 201 4.45 21.65 -6.98
C ILE A 201 4.23 20.16 -7.27
N ILE A 202 5.22 19.44 -7.78
CA ILE A 202 5.15 18.00 -8.05
C ILE A 202 4.85 17.23 -6.76
N GLY A 203 5.52 17.58 -5.66
CA GLY A 203 5.30 16.98 -4.35
C GLY A 203 3.89 17.25 -3.82
N PHE A 204 3.41 18.49 -3.93
CA PHE A 204 2.05 18.85 -3.51
C PHE A 204 0.99 18.09 -4.31
N ILE A 205 1.05 18.17 -5.65
CA ILE A 205 0.07 17.52 -6.53
C ILE A 205 0.08 16.00 -6.34
N GLY A 206 1.26 15.39 -6.28
CA GLY A 206 1.39 13.94 -6.07
C GLY A 206 0.75 13.50 -4.74
N ASN A 207 1.04 14.21 -3.64
CA ASN A 207 0.43 13.90 -2.34
C ASN A 207 -1.09 14.16 -2.33
N PHE A 208 -1.58 15.20 -3.02
CA PHE A 208 -3.01 15.46 -3.15
C PHE A 208 -3.74 14.34 -3.88
N VAL A 209 -3.20 13.88 -5.00
CA VAL A 209 -3.78 12.75 -5.75
C VAL A 209 -3.84 11.50 -4.87
N PHE A 210 -2.76 11.15 -4.18
CA PHE A 210 -2.77 9.99 -3.29
C PHE A 210 -3.67 10.18 -2.08
N LEU A 211 -3.76 11.37 -1.52
CA LEU A 211 -4.73 11.68 -0.46
C LEU A 211 -6.15 11.35 -0.90
N CYS A 212 -6.58 11.84 -2.07
CA CYS A 212 -7.91 11.56 -2.61
C CYS A 212 -8.14 10.05 -2.81
N LEU A 213 -7.18 9.35 -3.41
CA LEU A 213 -7.27 7.91 -3.67
C LEU A 213 -7.31 7.07 -2.37
N PHE A 214 -6.52 7.45 -1.35
CA PHE A 214 -6.50 6.74 -0.07
C PHE A 214 -7.73 7.06 0.79
N VAL A 215 -8.26 8.27 0.74
CA VAL A 215 -9.53 8.62 1.38
C VAL A 215 -10.69 7.83 0.74
N ASP A 216 -10.74 7.75 -0.59
CA ASP A 216 -11.74 6.93 -1.28
C ASP A 216 -11.62 5.45 -0.90
N PHE A 217 -10.41 4.91 -0.92
CA PHE A 217 -10.15 3.54 -0.45
C PHE A 217 -10.59 3.33 1.01
N TYR A 218 -10.28 4.27 1.92
CA TYR A 218 -10.68 4.20 3.33
C TYR A 218 -12.19 4.16 3.47
N ARG A 219 -12.91 5.03 2.77
CA ARG A 219 -14.37 5.08 2.78
C ARG A 219 -14.99 3.77 2.30
N HIS A 220 -14.49 3.21 1.20
CA HIS A 220 -15.00 1.95 0.67
C HIS A 220 -14.65 0.74 1.55
N ALA A 221 -13.44 0.70 2.09
CA ALA A 221 -12.97 -0.44 2.88
C ALA A 221 -13.54 -0.50 4.30
N TYR A 222 -13.79 0.67 4.92
CA TYR A 222 -14.10 0.73 6.35
C TYR A 222 -15.41 1.44 6.70
N MET A 223 -15.93 2.36 5.86
CA MET A 223 -17.14 3.11 6.15
C MET A 223 -18.39 2.53 5.46
N LYS A 224 -18.30 2.07 4.21
CA LYS A 224 -19.42 1.49 3.47
C LYS A 224 -19.77 0.04 3.85
N ARG A 225 -19.04 -0.57 4.77
CA ARG A 225 -19.35 -1.88 5.36
C ARG A 225 -20.18 -1.77 6.64
N ALA A 226 -21.20 -0.91 6.69
CA ALA A 226 -22.31 -1.12 7.60
C ALA A 226 -23.09 -2.33 7.07
N PRO A 227 -23.43 -3.33 7.91
CA PRO A 227 -24.06 -4.55 7.44
C PRO A 227 -25.43 -4.23 6.85
N LYS A 228 -25.72 -4.73 5.65
CA LYS A 228 -27.07 -5.09 5.29
C LYS A 228 -27.47 -6.25 6.21
N LYS A 229 -27.83 -5.94 7.44
CA LYS A 229 -28.45 -6.84 8.36
C LYS A 229 -29.95 -6.65 8.25
N GLU A 230 -30.62 -7.69 7.76
CA GLU A 230 -32.00 -7.99 8.07
C GLU A 230 -33.08 -6.98 7.64
N GLU A 231 -33.31 -6.90 6.33
CA GLU A 231 -34.59 -6.40 5.83
C GLU A 231 -35.42 -7.52 5.09
N HIS A 232 -35.08 -8.78 5.30
CA HIS A 232 -35.74 -9.89 4.63
C HIS A 232 -36.33 -10.96 5.58
N LEU A 233 -36.68 -10.58 6.81
CA LEU A 233 -37.34 -11.54 7.73
C LEU A 233 -38.60 -10.99 8.43
N SER A 234 -39.23 -9.94 7.92
CA SER A 234 -40.50 -9.48 8.49
C SER A 234 -41.68 -9.53 7.51
N GLY A 235 -41.53 -10.23 6.39
CA GLY A 235 -42.57 -10.33 5.35
C GLY A 235 -42.84 -11.73 4.81
N SER A 236 -42.27 -12.81 5.37
CA SER A 236 -42.66 -14.15 4.99
C SER A 236 -43.86 -14.55 5.80
N THR A 237 -45.03 -14.57 5.14
CA THR A 237 -46.27 -15.19 5.67
C THR A 237 -46.03 -16.67 5.94
N GLU A 238 -46.80 -17.26 6.90
CA GLU A 238 -46.71 -18.68 7.22
C GLU A 238 -46.86 -19.61 6.00
N GLU A 239 -47.51 -19.12 4.94
CA GLU A 239 -47.67 -19.82 3.64
C GLU A 239 -46.31 -19.99 2.89
N ASP A 240 -45.38 -19.03 2.96
CA ASP A 240 -44.07 -19.15 2.33
C ASP A 240 -43.14 -20.14 3.05
N GLN A 241 -43.30 -20.28 4.37
CA GLN A 241 -42.54 -21.26 5.16
C GLN A 241 -43.03 -22.68 4.93
N THR A 242 -44.35 -22.89 4.74
CA THR A 242 -44.93 -24.18 4.39
C THR A 242 -44.57 -24.63 2.98
N ASN A 243 -44.57 -23.71 1.99
CA ASN A 243 -44.16 -24.01 0.61
C ASN A 243 -42.66 -24.39 0.51
N CYS A 244 -41.80 -23.70 1.27
CA CYS A 244 -40.35 -23.99 1.31
C CYS A 244 -40.08 -25.38 1.95
N ARG A 245 -40.86 -25.77 3.00
CA ARG A 245 -40.76 -27.10 3.63
C ARG A 245 -41.25 -28.22 2.71
N GLU A 246 -42.36 -28.01 1.99
CA GLU A 246 -42.84 -28.99 1.02
C GLU A 246 -41.93 -29.23 -0.14
N GLN A 247 -41.29 -28.17 -0.68
CA GLN A 247 -40.31 -28.29 -1.75
C GLN A 247 -39.02 -29.01 -1.29
N ALA A 248 -38.57 -28.76 -0.06
CA ALA A 248 -37.43 -29.47 0.52
C ALA A 248 -37.73 -30.96 0.73
N GLN A 249 -38.96 -31.31 1.18
CA GLN A 249 -39.40 -32.71 1.34
C GLN A 249 -39.53 -33.45 0.01
N LYS A 250 -40.09 -32.81 -1.04
CA LYS A 250 -40.16 -33.37 -2.40
C LYS A 250 -38.77 -33.59 -3.02
N GLY A 251 -37.81 -32.69 -2.76
CA GLY A 251 -36.41 -32.85 -3.16
C GLY A 251 -35.74 -34.05 -2.50
N LEU A 252 -35.97 -34.26 -1.18
CA LEU A 252 -35.38 -35.38 -0.43
C LEU A 252 -35.97 -36.76 -0.88
N MET A 253 -37.27 -36.80 -1.21
CA MET A 253 -37.91 -38.04 -1.70
C MET A 253 -37.45 -38.40 -3.11
N SER A 254 -37.19 -37.40 -3.98
CA SER A 254 -36.65 -37.65 -5.32
C SER A 254 -35.20 -38.15 -5.28
N PHE A 255 -34.43 -37.73 -4.29
CA PHE A 255 -33.05 -38.20 -4.09
C PHE A 255 -33.01 -39.66 -3.61
N ARG A 256 -33.86 -40.03 -2.63
CA ARG A 256 -34.01 -41.43 -2.16
C ARG A 256 -34.46 -42.38 -3.26
N ARG A 257 -35.33 -41.94 -4.17
CA ARG A 257 -35.82 -42.76 -5.28
C ARG A 257 -34.77 -43.07 -6.36
N ARG A 258 -33.73 -42.27 -6.46
CA ARG A 258 -32.60 -42.52 -7.40
C ARG A 258 -31.57 -43.50 -6.82
N GLU A 259 -31.43 -43.60 -5.51
CA GLU A 259 -30.52 -44.56 -4.89
C GLU A 259 -31.09 -45.99 -4.86
N THR A 260 -32.41 -46.17 -4.94
CA THR A 260 -33.07 -47.51 -4.97
C THR A 260 -33.19 -48.13 -6.36
N VAL A 261 -32.72 -47.46 -7.42
CA VAL A 261 -32.76 -47.97 -8.83
C VAL A 261 -31.34 -48.34 -9.33
N GLN A 262 -30.30 -48.24 -8.49
CA GLN A 262 -28.93 -48.65 -8.82
C GLN A 262 -28.40 -49.80 -7.93
N HIS A 263 -29.28 -50.79 -7.63
CA HIS A 263 -28.87 -52.11 -7.14
C HIS A 263 -29.49 -53.21 -7.97
#